data_f70bd45e72ad7682a43278423d2a1ab0
#
_entry.id   f70bd45e72ad7682a43278423d2a1ab0
#
_cell.length_a   1.000
_cell.length_b   1.000
_cell.length_c   1.000
_cell.angle_alpha   90.00
_cell.angle_beta   90.00
_cell.angle_gamma   90.00
#
_symmetry.space_group_name_H-M   'P 1'
#
loop_
_entity.id
_entity.type
_entity.pdbx_description
1 polymer ?
#
loop_
_entity_poly.entity_id
_entity_poly.type
_entity_poly.pdbx_seq_one_letter_code
_entity_poly.pdbx_strand_id
1 'polypeptide(L)'
;MKRFAENYLGIPPDGGDWLNSAGTSLLAWWLPKLAIFMTILAAVPLRTVVWVVVLLWMGIACILNAKRCGRTHCRYTGPYYLAMILPVLALASRPISASIYMWVALALLILVGGSAIRWTTEQKWGRYSNA
;
A
#
# COMPACT_ATOMS: atom_id res chain seq x y z
N MET A 1 0.17 13.08 -28.10
CA MET A 1 -1.07 12.31 -28.28
C MET A 1 -1.01 10.90 -27.68
N LYS A 2 0.02 10.09 -27.96
CA LYS A 2 0.14 8.75 -27.36
C LYS A 2 0.09 8.77 -25.83
N ARG A 3 0.86 9.63 -25.17
CA ARG A 3 0.89 9.75 -23.70
C ARG A 3 -0.47 10.14 -23.10
N PHE A 4 -1.23 10.96 -23.81
CA PHE A 4 -2.54 11.39 -23.34
C PHE A 4 -3.55 10.24 -23.35
N ALA A 5 -3.57 9.48 -24.44
CA ALA A 5 -4.43 8.31 -24.59
C ALA A 5 -4.03 7.20 -23.61
N GLU A 6 -2.76 6.98 -23.40
CA GLU A 6 -2.23 5.99 -22.44
C GLU A 6 -2.65 6.31 -21.01
N ASN A 7 -2.58 7.58 -20.60
CA ASN A 7 -3.03 8.01 -19.28
C ASN A 7 -4.51 7.79 -19.04
N TYR A 8 -5.34 8.08 -20.06
CA TYR A 8 -6.79 7.93 -19.94
C TYR A 8 -7.25 6.48 -20.04
N LEU A 9 -6.63 5.70 -20.91
CA LEU A 9 -6.96 4.29 -21.10
C LEU A 9 -6.32 3.38 -20.05
N GLY A 10 -5.42 3.92 -19.23
CA GLY A 10 -4.74 3.15 -18.20
C GLY A 10 -3.72 2.16 -18.74
N ILE A 11 -3.19 2.41 -19.94
CA ILE A 11 -2.14 1.60 -20.56
C ILE A 11 -0.79 2.11 -20.05
N PRO A 12 0.09 1.25 -19.50
CA PRO A 12 1.40 1.68 -19.04
C PRO A 12 2.27 2.14 -20.22
N PRO A 13 2.99 3.27 -20.09
CA PRO A 13 3.79 3.82 -21.18
C PRO A 13 4.96 2.92 -21.61
N ASP A 14 5.59 2.22 -20.67
CA ASP A 14 6.78 1.40 -20.94
C ASP A 14 6.83 0.16 -20.05
N GLY A 15 6.44 -0.98 -20.58
CA GLY A 15 6.49 -2.24 -19.82
C GLY A 15 5.36 -2.37 -18.78
N GLY A 16 5.28 -3.49 -18.11
CA GLY A 16 4.14 -3.86 -17.30
C GLY A 16 3.96 -3.06 -16.02
N ASP A 17 2.78 -2.51 -15.82
CA ASP A 17 2.30 -2.14 -14.50
C ASP A 17 2.00 -3.42 -13.72
N TRP A 18 2.60 -3.56 -12.54
CA TRP A 18 2.40 -4.74 -11.71
C TRP A 18 0.95 -4.94 -11.26
N LEU A 19 0.16 -3.87 -11.23
CA LEU A 19 -1.27 -3.94 -10.92
C LEU A 19 -2.12 -4.52 -12.05
N ASN A 20 -1.63 -4.47 -13.29
CA ASN A 20 -2.33 -5.05 -14.44
C ASN A 20 -2.13 -6.56 -14.57
N SER A 21 -1.10 -7.11 -13.94
CA SER A 21 -0.87 -8.56 -13.88
C SER A 21 -1.51 -9.13 -12.62
N ALA A 22 -2.33 -10.18 -12.75
CA ALA A 22 -2.97 -10.83 -11.61
C ALA A 22 -1.94 -11.41 -10.62
N GLY A 23 -0.88 -12.02 -11.12
CA GLY A 23 0.16 -12.61 -10.27
C GLY A 23 0.96 -11.58 -9.49
N THR A 24 1.43 -10.53 -10.13
CA THR A 24 2.20 -9.47 -9.48
C THR A 24 1.35 -8.61 -8.55
N SER A 25 0.11 -8.33 -8.94
CA SER A 25 -0.85 -7.62 -8.09
C SER A 25 -1.16 -8.42 -6.82
N LEU A 26 -1.39 -9.73 -6.95
CA LEU A 26 -1.62 -10.61 -5.81
C LEU A 26 -0.44 -10.62 -4.84
N LEU A 27 0.79 -10.83 -5.35
CA LEU A 27 2.01 -10.87 -4.54
C LEU A 27 2.34 -9.54 -3.88
N ALA A 28 2.19 -8.43 -4.61
CA ALA A 28 2.64 -7.13 -4.13
C ALA A 28 1.67 -6.45 -3.17
N TRP A 29 0.37 -6.67 -3.33
CA TRP A 29 -0.64 -5.92 -2.57
C TRP A 29 -1.66 -6.80 -1.85
N TRP A 30 -2.23 -7.80 -2.53
CA TRP A 30 -3.27 -8.63 -1.93
C TRP A 30 -2.76 -9.55 -0.83
N LEU A 31 -1.64 -10.22 -1.06
CA LEU A 31 -1.03 -11.10 -0.08
C LEU A 31 -0.61 -10.35 1.20
N PRO A 32 0.08 -9.19 1.12
CA PRO A 32 0.37 -8.39 2.30
C PRO A 32 -0.87 -7.92 3.08
N LYS A 33 -1.92 -7.50 2.37
CA LYS A 33 -3.18 -7.09 3.00
C LYS A 33 -3.85 -8.25 3.74
N LEU A 34 -3.84 -9.42 3.13
CA LEU A 34 -4.35 -10.63 3.74
C LEU A 34 -3.54 -11.01 4.99
N ALA A 35 -2.21 -10.86 4.93
CA ALA A 35 -1.34 -11.13 6.07
C ALA A 35 -1.65 -10.19 7.26
N ILE A 36 -1.91 -8.92 7.01
CA ILE A 36 -2.35 -7.97 8.05
C ILE A 36 -3.65 -8.46 8.68
N PHE A 37 -4.63 -8.82 7.86
CA PHE A 37 -5.93 -9.27 8.34
C PHE A 37 -5.83 -10.57 9.16
N MET A 38 -5.07 -11.54 8.65
CA MET A 38 -4.93 -12.84 9.32
C MET A 38 -4.18 -12.77 10.64
N THR A 39 -3.23 -11.86 10.78
CA THR A 39 -2.42 -11.72 11.98
C THR A 39 -2.99 -10.76 13.02
N ILE A 40 -4.18 -10.22 12.79
CA ILE A 40 -4.80 -9.24 13.72
C ILE A 40 -5.04 -9.85 15.12
N LEU A 41 -5.32 -11.14 15.19
CA LEU A 41 -5.52 -11.87 16.45
C LEU A 41 -4.25 -12.54 16.97
N ALA A 42 -3.13 -12.43 16.27
CA ALA A 42 -1.87 -13.01 16.69
C ALA A 42 -1.27 -12.28 17.91
N ALA A 43 -0.30 -12.90 18.56
CA ALA A 43 0.46 -12.25 19.63
C ALA A 43 1.13 -10.96 19.14
N VAL A 44 1.25 -9.97 20.01
CA VAL A 44 1.78 -8.64 19.65
C VAL A 44 3.15 -8.70 18.96
N PRO A 45 4.15 -9.48 19.43
CA PRO A 45 5.45 -9.57 18.74
C PRO A 45 5.31 -10.07 17.31
N LEU A 46 4.55 -11.13 17.09
CA LEU A 46 4.34 -11.70 15.76
C LEU A 46 3.58 -10.73 14.85
N ARG A 47 2.51 -10.15 15.36
CA ARG A 47 1.73 -9.13 14.65
C ARG A 47 2.61 -7.96 14.21
N THR A 48 3.41 -7.43 15.12
CA THR A 48 4.31 -6.30 14.85
C THR A 48 5.31 -6.63 13.75
N VAL A 49 5.99 -7.77 13.83
CA VAL A 49 6.97 -8.18 12.83
C VAL A 49 6.30 -8.34 11.46
N VAL A 50 5.16 -9.04 11.39
CA VAL A 50 4.44 -9.25 10.13
C VAL A 50 4.00 -7.92 9.54
N TRP A 51 3.39 -7.05 10.33
CA TRP A 51 2.89 -5.76 9.84
C TRP A 51 4.01 -4.85 9.35
N VAL A 52 5.12 -4.78 10.06
CA VAL A 52 6.30 -4.00 9.61
C VAL A 52 6.84 -4.55 8.29
N VAL A 53 7.00 -5.87 8.18
CA VAL A 53 7.50 -6.51 6.96
C VAL A 53 6.58 -6.27 5.78
N VAL A 54 5.26 -6.45 5.94
CA VAL A 54 4.32 -6.26 4.82
C VAL A 54 4.16 -4.79 4.45
N LEU A 55 4.25 -3.87 5.40
CA LEU A 55 4.22 -2.43 5.11
C LEU A 55 5.47 -1.99 4.33
N LEU A 56 6.64 -2.50 4.73
CA LEU A 56 7.88 -2.31 3.96
C LEU A 56 7.73 -2.87 2.54
N TRP A 57 7.21 -4.08 2.43
CA TRP A 57 6.99 -4.74 1.15
C TRP A 57 6.07 -3.92 0.23
N MET A 58 4.89 -3.55 0.72
CA MET A 58 3.93 -2.76 -0.05
C MET A 58 4.47 -1.37 -0.40
N GLY A 59 5.12 -0.71 0.55
CA GLY A 59 5.69 0.62 0.33
C GLY A 59 6.77 0.61 -0.74
N ILE A 60 7.71 -0.33 -0.64
CA ILE A 60 8.80 -0.49 -1.63
C ILE A 60 8.22 -0.89 -2.99
N ALA A 61 7.28 -1.84 -3.02
CA ALA A 61 6.63 -2.27 -4.26
C ALA A 61 5.92 -1.10 -4.95
N CYS A 62 5.22 -0.26 -4.20
CA CYS A 62 4.58 0.94 -4.75
C CYS A 62 5.59 1.93 -5.32
N ILE A 63 6.68 2.20 -4.61
CA ILE A 63 7.73 3.13 -5.08
C ILE A 63 8.38 2.60 -6.35
N LEU A 64 8.73 1.32 -6.40
CA LEU A 64 9.32 0.70 -7.58
C LEU A 64 8.34 0.69 -8.75
N ASN A 65 7.08 0.37 -8.51
CA ASN A 65 6.06 0.40 -9.55
C ASN A 65 5.84 1.82 -10.09
N ALA A 66 5.82 2.83 -9.22
CA ALA A 66 5.71 4.23 -9.62
C ALA A 66 6.88 4.66 -10.50
N LYS A 67 8.10 4.27 -10.16
CA LYS A 67 9.30 4.56 -10.97
C LYS A 67 9.28 3.84 -12.30
N ARG A 68 8.72 2.62 -12.33
CA ARG A 68 8.71 1.77 -13.51
C ARG A 68 7.68 2.20 -14.55
N CYS A 69 6.45 2.47 -14.13
CA CYS A 69 5.33 2.76 -15.04
C CYS A 69 4.65 4.10 -14.80
N GLY A 70 5.07 4.88 -13.79
CA GLY A 70 4.50 6.18 -13.50
C GLY A 70 3.10 6.13 -12.88
N ARG A 71 2.72 5.04 -12.22
CA ARG A 71 1.40 4.92 -11.59
C ARG A 71 1.21 5.99 -10.52
N THR A 72 0.17 6.79 -10.64
CA THR A 72 -0.04 7.99 -9.81
C THR A 72 -0.22 7.64 -8.33
N HIS A 73 -1.09 6.70 -8.01
CA HIS A 73 -1.35 6.38 -6.61
C HIS A 73 -0.14 5.75 -5.92
N CYS A 74 0.67 4.98 -6.64
CA CYS A 74 1.86 4.35 -6.07
C CYS A 74 2.90 5.36 -5.58
N ARG A 75 2.94 6.54 -6.20
CA ARG A 75 3.80 7.63 -5.77
C ARG A 75 3.42 8.16 -4.38
N TYR A 76 2.15 8.14 -4.04
CA TYR A 76 1.63 8.62 -2.76
C TYR A 76 1.45 7.52 -1.74
N THR A 77 0.96 6.35 -2.15
CA THR A 77 0.74 5.22 -1.24
C THR A 77 2.03 4.56 -0.77
N GLY A 78 3.10 4.59 -1.56
CA GLY A 78 4.39 4.07 -1.13
C GLY A 78 4.88 4.71 0.17
N PRO A 79 5.10 6.04 0.19
CA PRO A 79 5.45 6.74 1.42
C PRO A 79 4.41 6.60 2.53
N TYR A 80 3.12 6.52 2.19
CA TYR A 80 2.05 6.31 3.16
C TYR A 80 2.23 4.99 3.92
N TYR A 81 2.45 3.89 3.22
CA TYR A 81 2.65 2.59 3.86
C TYR A 81 3.93 2.57 4.70
N LEU A 82 5.00 3.20 4.25
CA LEU A 82 6.23 3.32 5.03
C LEU A 82 6.01 4.16 6.30
N ALA A 83 5.25 5.23 6.20
CA ALA A 83 4.90 6.07 7.35
C ALA A 83 4.03 5.32 8.38
N MET A 84 3.18 4.40 7.94
CA MET A 84 2.34 3.59 8.82
C MET A 84 3.13 2.62 9.71
N ILE A 85 4.39 2.37 9.41
CA ILE A 85 5.29 1.59 10.28
C ILE A 85 5.46 2.27 11.64
N LEU A 86 5.51 3.61 11.67
CA LEU A 86 5.66 4.37 12.92
C LEU A 86 4.52 4.13 13.91
N PRO A 87 3.23 4.24 13.54
CA PRO A 87 2.14 3.90 14.44
C PRO A 87 2.16 2.43 14.89
N VAL A 88 2.55 1.50 14.02
CA VAL A 88 2.66 0.09 14.38
C VAL A 88 3.69 -0.10 15.49
N LEU A 89 4.87 0.49 15.34
CA LEU A 89 5.92 0.43 16.36
C LEU A 89 5.51 1.14 17.65
N ALA A 90 4.81 2.27 17.53
CA ALA A 90 4.31 3.02 18.69
C ALA A 90 3.31 2.20 19.51
N LEU A 91 2.37 1.51 18.84
CA LEU A 91 1.43 0.64 19.52
C LEU A 91 2.12 -0.56 20.18
N ALA A 92 3.08 -1.16 19.48
CA ALA A 92 3.82 -2.33 19.97
C ALA A 92 4.70 -2.00 21.19
N SER A 93 5.23 -0.78 21.27
CA SER A 93 6.14 -0.36 22.33
C SER A 93 5.43 0.21 23.57
N ARG A 94 4.10 0.26 23.61
CA ARG A 94 3.37 0.75 24.76
C ARG A 94 3.59 -0.14 25.99
N PRO A 95 3.84 0.46 27.18
CA PRO A 95 4.01 -0.32 28.41
C PRO A 95 2.70 -0.99 28.88
N ILE A 96 1.54 -0.43 28.48
CA ILE A 96 0.23 -1.03 28.72
C ILE A 96 -0.23 -1.64 27.38
N SER A 97 -0.63 -2.91 27.39
CA SER A 97 -1.09 -3.60 26.19
C SER A 97 -2.21 -2.81 25.51
N ALA A 98 -1.97 -2.38 24.28
CA ALA A 98 -2.99 -1.72 23.48
C ALA A 98 -4.16 -2.69 23.25
N SER A 99 -5.38 -2.20 23.38
CA SER A 99 -6.56 -3.04 23.17
C SER A 99 -6.63 -3.48 21.71
N ILE A 100 -7.30 -4.61 21.47
CA ILE A 100 -7.52 -5.12 20.11
C ILE A 100 -8.21 -4.09 19.22
N TYR A 101 -9.06 -3.23 19.78
CA TYR A 101 -9.74 -2.17 19.05
C TYR A 101 -8.77 -1.16 18.44
N MET A 102 -7.67 -0.83 19.11
CA MET A 102 -6.65 0.06 18.58
C MET A 102 -5.93 -0.57 17.40
N TRP A 103 -5.64 -1.86 17.46
CA TRP A 103 -5.04 -2.61 16.35
C TRP A 103 -5.98 -2.73 15.17
N VAL A 104 -7.27 -3.00 15.41
CA VAL A 104 -8.30 -3.02 14.36
C VAL A 104 -8.42 -1.65 13.70
N ALA A 105 -8.46 -0.58 14.50
CA ALA A 105 -8.53 0.78 13.97
C ALA A 105 -7.31 1.12 13.12
N LEU A 106 -6.11 0.70 13.54
CA LEU A 106 -4.89 0.90 12.76
C LEU A 106 -4.91 0.09 11.47
N ALA A 107 -5.38 -1.17 11.50
CA ALA A 107 -5.54 -1.98 10.29
C ALA A 107 -6.50 -1.32 9.30
N LEU A 108 -7.64 -0.82 9.77
CA LEU A 108 -8.60 -0.10 8.93
C LEU A 108 -7.99 1.18 8.36
N LEU A 109 -7.24 1.93 9.16
CA LEU A 109 -6.54 3.13 8.69
C LEU A 109 -5.55 2.80 7.57
N ILE A 110 -4.77 1.74 7.72
CA ILE A 110 -3.80 1.29 6.71
C ILE A 110 -4.52 0.89 5.42
N LEU A 111 -5.52 0.03 5.51
CA LEU A 111 -6.19 -0.55 4.34
C LEU A 111 -7.11 0.46 3.65
N VAL A 112 -7.96 1.13 4.40
CA VAL A 112 -8.91 2.12 3.87
C VAL A 112 -8.18 3.37 3.42
N GLY A 113 -7.20 3.84 4.17
CA GLY A 113 -6.39 5.01 3.81
C GLY A 113 -5.63 4.80 2.51
N GLY A 114 -5.00 3.64 2.33
CA GLY A 114 -4.33 3.27 1.07
C GLY A 114 -5.30 3.26 -0.11
N SER A 115 -6.48 2.68 0.06
CA SER A 115 -7.52 2.65 -0.97
C SER A 115 -8.08 4.04 -1.28
N ALA A 116 -8.27 4.87 -0.27
CA ALA A 116 -8.73 6.26 -0.44
C ALA A 116 -7.71 7.11 -1.19
N ILE A 117 -6.42 6.97 -0.88
CA ILE A 117 -5.34 7.66 -1.60
C ILE A 117 -5.35 7.23 -3.06
N ARG A 118 -5.45 5.94 -3.33
CA ARG A 118 -5.54 5.43 -4.70
C ARG A 118 -6.70 6.06 -5.46
N TRP A 119 -7.89 6.00 -4.88
CA TRP A 119 -9.09 6.53 -5.51
C TRP A 119 -9.01 8.03 -5.79
N THR A 120 -8.63 8.83 -4.78
CA THR A 120 -8.56 10.29 -4.91
C THR A 120 -7.45 10.74 -5.86
N THR A 121 -6.28 10.14 -5.81
CA THR A 121 -5.15 10.52 -6.67
C THR A 121 -5.40 10.14 -8.12
N GLU A 122 -5.96 8.97 -8.38
CA GLU A 122 -6.29 8.55 -9.75
C GLU A 122 -7.45 9.34 -10.34
N GLN A 123 -8.41 9.79 -9.53
CA GLN A 123 -9.48 10.68 -10.02
C GLN A 123 -8.97 12.08 -10.32
N LYS A 124 -8.07 12.61 -9.50
CA LYS A 124 -7.58 13.98 -9.63
C LYS A 124 -6.52 14.16 -10.71
N TRP A 125 -5.61 13.21 -10.86
CA TRP A 125 -4.46 13.31 -11.77
C TRP A 125 -4.39 12.21 -12.82
N GLY A 126 -5.36 11.33 -12.88
CA GLY A 126 -5.36 10.19 -13.79
C GLY A 126 -4.53 9.02 -13.25
N ARG A 127 -4.62 7.90 -13.95
CA ARG A 127 -4.02 6.62 -13.54
C ARG A 127 -2.50 6.64 -13.58
N TYR A 128 -1.93 7.34 -14.57
CA TYR A 128 -0.48 7.46 -14.74
C TYR A 128 -0.07 8.91 -14.75
N SER A 129 1.03 9.21 -14.06
CA SER A 129 1.61 10.55 -14.00
C SER A 129 2.89 10.59 -14.82
N ASN A 130 3.05 11.64 -15.63
CA ASN A 130 4.22 11.86 -16.47
C ASN A 130 5.36 12.62 -15.78
N ALA A 131 5.22 12.91 -14.52
CA ALA A 131 6.26 13.66 -13.82
C ALA A 131 7.34 12.73 -13.24
#